data_4e5897701abe08aaf701a82c016d3f87
#
_entry.id   4e5897701abe08aaf701a82c016d3f87
#
_cell.length_a   1.000
_cell.length_b   1.000
_cell.length_c   1.000
_cell.angle_alpha   90.00
_cell.angle_beta   90.00
_cell.angle_gamma   90.00
#
_symmetry.space_group_name_H-M   'P 1'
#
loop_
_entity.id
_entity.type
_entity.pdbx_description
1 polymer ?
#
loop_
_entity_poly.entity_id
_entity_poly.type
_entity_poly.pdbx_seq_one_letter_code
_entity_poly.pdbx_strand_id
1 'polypeptide(L)'
;MSYSFTEKKRIRKSFAKRASVLPVPYLLATQLDSYAAFLQELTNPDTRKGEGLQAAFQSVFPIESHSKNARLEFVSYVLGKPPFDVKECQQRGLTFAAPLRAKVRLTIMDKEASKPTIKEVKEQEVYMGEIPLMTGTGSFVINGTERVIVSQLHRSPGVFFEHDRGKTHSSGKLLFSARIIPYREIGRAHV
;
A
#
# COMPACT_ATOMS: atom_id res chain seq x y z
N MET A 1 27.45 30.38 -27.06
CA MET A 1 26.38 29.52 -27.59
C MET A 1 26.60 29.38 -29.08
N SER A 2 26.71 28.19 -29.62
CA SER A 2 26.79 28.00 -31.07
C SER A 2 25.39 27.85 -31.64
N TYR A 3 25.03 28.65 -32.61
CA TYR A 3 23.79 28.53 -33.36
C TYR A 3 24.12 27.97 -34.75
N SER A 4 23.35 27.01 -35.21
CA SER A 4 23.43 26.54 -36.60
C SER A 4 22.14 26.91 -37.32
N PHE A 5 22.27 27.42 -38.55
CA PHE A 5 21.16 27.69 -39.43
C PHE A 5 20.90 26.49 -40.33
N THR A 6 19.67 26.11 -40.50
CA THR A 6 19.25 25.09 -41.47
C THR A 6 18.72 25.78 -42.74
N GLU A 7 18.63 25.05 -43.84
CA GLU A 7 18.08 25.53 -45.11
C GLU A 7 16.68 26.19 -44.98
N LYS A 8 15.91 25.79 -43.97
CA LYS A 8 14.60 26.39 -43.66
C LYS A 8 14.69 27.60 -42.69
N LYS A 9 15.83 28.19 -42.50
CA LYS A 9 16.09 29.33 -41.59
C LYS A 9 15.71 29.04 -40.12
N ARG A 10 15.74 27.80 -39.71
CA ARG A 10 15.48 27.41 -38.31
C ARG A 10 16.78 27.51 -37.52
N ILE A 11 16.75 28.23 -36.42
CA ILE A 11 17.87 28.29 -35.48
C ILE A 11 17.81 27.05 -34.59
N ARG A 12 18.84 26.21 -34.67
CA ARG A 12 18.97 25.06 -33.78
C ARG A 12 19.97 25.35 -32.67
N LYS A 13 19.55 25.15 -31.44
CA LYS A 13 20.41 25.28 -30.26
C LYS A 13 21.00 23.94 -29.89
N SER A 14 22.33 23.86 -29.80
CA SER A 14 22.99 22.64 -29.30
C SER A 14 22.95 22.60 -27.78
N PHE A 15 22.55 21.47 -27.22
CA PHE A 15 22.55 21.22 -25.80
C PHE A 15 23.61 20.19 -25.38
N ALA A 16 24.46 19.73 -26.34
CA ALA A 16 25.40 18.62 -26.15
C ALA A 16 26.41 18.80 -25.01
N LYS A 17 26.75 20.04 -24.64
CA LYS A 17 27.75 20.33 -23.57
C LYS A 17 27.15 21.12 -22.41
N ARG A 18 25.85 21.04 -22.18
CA ARG A 18 25.24 21.70 -21.02
C ARG A 18 25.36 20.82 -19.80
N ALA A 19 25.76 21.45 -18.68
CA ALA A 19 25.72 20.78 -17.38
C ALA A 19 24.29 20.33 -17.07
N SER A 20 24.18 19.15 -16.45
CA SER A 20 22.91 18.68 -15.93
C SER A 20 22.42 19.64 -14.84
N VAL A 21 21.19 20.15 -14.97
CA VAL A 21 20.57 21.03 -13.98
C VAL A 21 19.98 20.24 -12.82
N LEU A 22 19.47 19.06 -13.12
CA LEU A 22 18.87 18.14 -12.14
C LEU A 22 19.50 16.76 -12.28
N PRO A 23 19.79 16.07 -11.17
CA PRO A 23 20.19 14.68 -11.21
C PRO A 23 19.04 13.83 -11.75
N VAL A 24 19.37 12.74 -12.41
CA VAL A 24 18.37 11.74 -12.81
C VAL A 24 17.78 11.11 -11.56
N PRO A 25 16.45 11.14 -11.37
CA PRO A 25 15.83 10.52 -10.20
C PRO A 25 15.96 8.99 -10.28
N TYR A 26 15.97 8.34 -9.10
CA TYR A 26 15.93 6.90 -9.04
C TYR A 26 14.52 6.41 -9.40
N LEU A 27 14.36 5.87 -10.61
CA LEU A 27 13.04 5.56 -11.18
C LEU A 27 12.32 4.41 -10.46
N LEU A 28 13.06 3.54 -9.76
CA LEU A 28 12.50 2.43 -8.99
C LEU A 28 12.14 2.82 -7.54
N ALA A 29 12.46 4.02 -7.09
CA ALA A 29 12.23 4.46 -5.72
C ALA A 29 10.77 4.30 -5.31
N THR A 30 9.82 4.69 -6.16
CA THR A 30 8.38 4.57 -5.88
C THR A 30 7.98 3.14 -5.53
N GLN A 31 8.51 2.15 -6.25
CA GLN A 31 8.23 0.73 -6.00
C GLN A 31 8.88 0.27 -4.70
N LEU A 32 10.19 0.45 -4.57
CA LEU A 32 10.99 -0.07 -3.47
C LEU A 32 10.65 0.59 -2.14
N ASP A 33 10.59 1.92 -2.12
CA ASP A 33 10.35 2.68 -0.89
C ASP A 33 8.93 2.48 -0.37
N SER A 34 7.93 2.42 -1.26
CA SER A 34 6.54 2.18 -0.86
C SER A 34 6.35 0.80 -0.24
N TYR A 35 7.00 -0.23 -0.80
CA TYR A 35 6.89 -1.58 -0.26
C TYR A 35 7.72 -1.77 1.02
N ALA A 36 8.88 -1.14 1.12
CA ALA A 36 9.66 -1.09 2.36
C ALA A 36 8.88 -0.39 3.48
N ALA A 37 8.21 0.73 3.17
CA ALA A 37 7.33 1.41 4.11
C ALA A 37 6.09 0.59 4.50
N PHE A 38 5.55 -0.20 3.57
CA PHE A 38 4.45 -1.12 3.85
C PHE A 38 4.84 -2.23 4.82
N LEU A 39 5.98 -2.89 4.59
CA LEU A 39 6.44 -4.01 5.42
C LEU A 39 7.08 -3.55 6.73
N GLN A 40 7.76 -2.43 6.75
CA GLN A 40 8.55 -1.92 7.89
C GLN A 40 9.44 -2.99 8.53
N GLU A 41 10.03 -3.89 7.71
CA GLU A 41 10.78 -5.06 8.18
C GLU A 41 12.01 -4.67 9.02
N LEU A 42 12.76 -3.68 8.55
CA LEU A 42 13.99 -3.22 9.20
C LEU A 42 13.75 -2.32 10.42
N THR A 43 12.49 -1.93 10.66
CA THR A 43 12.13 -1.06 11.78
C THR A 43 11.87 -1.89 13.03
N ASN A 44 12.38 -1.44 14.17
CA ASN A 44 12.13 -2.09 15.46
C ASN A 44 10.59 -2.15 15.70
N PRO A 45 10.03 -3.29 16.13
CA PRO A 45 8.60 -3.46 16.34
C PRO A 45 7.93 -2.35 17.15
N ASP A 46 8.62 -1.85 18.19
CA ASP A 46 8.08 -0.82 19.08
C ASP A 46 8.04 0.59 18.48
N THR A 47 8.81 0.81 17.41
CA THR A 47 8.92 2.13 16.74
C THR A 47 8.25 2.17 15.38
N ARG A 48 7.55 1.10 14.98
CA ARG A 48 6.84 1.04 13.72
C ARG A 48 5.73 2.08 13.65
N LYS A 49 5.65 2.73 12.51
CA LYS A 49 4.57 3.69 12.23
C LYS A 49 3.25 2.94 12.00
N GLY A 50 2.14 3.56 12.37
CA GLY A 50 0.78 3.03 12.10
C GLY A 50 0.38 3.13 10.62
N GLU A 51 1.23 2.59 9.72
CA GLU A 51 1.05 2.60 8.27
C GLU A 51 1.24 1.17 7.72
N GLY A 52 0.75 0.93 6.52
CA GLY A 52 0.93 -0.34 5.82
C GLY A 52 0.43 -1.56 6.61
N LEU A 53 1.27 -2.57 6.74
CA LEU A 53 0.93 -3.82 7.41
C LEU A 53 0.65 -3.63 8.91
N GLN A 54 1.37 -2.72 9.57
CA GLN A 54 1.12 -2.37 10.97
C GLN A 54 -0.29 -1.79 11.17
N ALA A 55 -0.70 -0.85 10.32
CA ALA A 55 -2.04 -0.28 10.35
C ALA A 55 -3.12 -1.33 10.11
N ALA A 56 -2.88 -2.29 9.21
CA ALA A 56 -3.81 -3.38 8.93
C ALA A 56 -4.07 -4.23 10.18
N PHE A 57 -3.03 -4.60 10.91
CA PHE A 57 -3.19 -5.32 12.17
C PHE A 57 -3.90 -4.45 13.23
N GLN A 58 -3.50 -3.21 13.39
CA GLN A 58 -4.11 -2.30 14.36
C GLN A 58 -5.59 -2.01 14.08
N SER A 59 -6.04 -2.10 12.83
CA SER A 59 -7.45 -1.90 12.46
C SER A 59 -8.36 -3.07 12.88
N VAL A 60 -7.79 -4.27 13.03
CA VAL A 60 -8.54 -5.49 13.40
C VAL A 60 -8.48 -5.74 14.89
N PHE A 61 -7.32 -5.50 15.50
CA PHE A 61 -7.11 -5.72 16.93
C PHE A 61 -7.34 -4.42 17.72
N PRO A 62 -7.83 -4.52 18.97
CA PRO A 62 -8.11 -5.73 19.75
C PRO A 62 -9.43 -6.39 19.35
N ILE A 63 -9.46 -7.73 19.45
CA ILE A 63 -10.68 -8.54 19.28
C ILE A 63 -11.19 -8.93 20.67
N GLU A 64 -12.42 -8.57 20.97
CA GLU A 64 -13.05 -8.92 22.23
C GLU A 64 -14.11 -10.01 22.05
N SER A 65 -14.19 -10.93 23.01
CA SER A 65 -15.25 -11.92 23.03
C SER A 65 -16.61 -11.27 23.30
N HIS A 66 -17.68 -11.87 22.81
CA HIS A 66 -19.05 -11.39 23.06
C HIS A 66 -19.35 -11.22 24.55
N SER A 67 -18.84 -12.11 25.39
CA SER A 67 -18.97 -12.07 26.85
C SER A 67 -18.04 -11.07 27.54
N LYS A 68 -17.13 -10.41 26.79
CA LYS A 68 -16.10 -9.47 27.29
C LYS A 68 -15.20 -10.03 28.38
N ASN A 69 -15.03 -11.36 28.41
CA ASN A 69 -14.15 -12.05 29.37
C ASN A 69 -12.79 -12.42 28.74
N ALA A 70 -12.66 -12.31 27.45
CA ALA A 70 -11.41 -12.55 26.76
C ALA A 70 -11.13 -11.42 25.75
N ARG A 71 -9.89 -10.98 25.70
CA ARG A 71 -9.41 -9.94 24.80
C ARG A 71 -8.12 -10.41 24.12
N LEU A 72 -8.12 -10.38 22.81
CA LEU A 72 -6.98 -10.72 21.98
C LEU A 72 -6.36 -9.44 21.44
N GLU A 73 -5.12 -9.20 21.79
CA GLU A 73 -4.36 -8.01 21.40
C GLU A 73 -3.22 -8.38 20.45
N PHE A 74 -2.97 -7.52 19.50
CA PHE A 74 -1.79 -7.58 18.63
C PHE A 74 -0.59 -6.95 19.34
N VAL A 75 0.54 -7.65 19.37
CA VAL A 75 1.78 -7.15 19.95
C VAL A 75 2.75 -6.71 18.86
N SER A 76 3.10 -7.60 17.96
CA SER A 76 4.04 -7.34 16.88
C SER A 76 3.92 -8.38 15.78
N TYR A 77 4.54 -8.12 14.61
CA TYR A 77 4.71 -9.13 13.58
C TYR A 77 6.19 -9.29 13.22
N VAL A 78 6.52 -10.45 12.71
CA VAL A 78 7.87 -10.79 12.23
C VAL A 78 7.75 -11.47 10.88
N LEU A 79 8.60 -11.07 9.96
CA LEU A 79 8.79 -11.74 8.67
C LEU A 79 9.94 -12.75 8.83
N GLY A 80 9.69 -13.99 8.46
CA GLY A 80 10.71 -15.02 8.42
C GLY A 80 11.57 -14.91 7.18
N LYS A 81 12.63 -15.72 7.12
CA LYS A 81 13.44 -15.80 5.91
C LYS A 81 12.67 -16.55 4.81
N PRO A 82 12.75 -16.08 3.55
CA PRO A 82 12.16 -16.81 2.44
C PRO A 82 12.83 -18.19 2.31
N PRO A 83 12.07 -19.26 2.06
CA PRO A 83 12.60 -20.62 1.97
C PRO A 83 13.43 -20.84 0.70
N PHE A 84 13.16 -20.09 -0.36
CA PHE A 84 13.82 -20.21 -1.66
C PHE A 84 14.28 -18.86 -2.16
N ASP A 85 15.35 -18.85 -2.96
CA ASP A 85 15.82 -17.64 -3.64
C ASP A 85 14.96 -17.32 -4.86
N VAL A 86 15.08 -16.08 -5.36
CA VAL A 86 14.32 -15.56 -6.51
C VAL A 86 14.45 -16.46 -7.74
N LYS A 87 15.68 -16.87 -8.07
CA LYS A 87 15.95 -17.74 -9.24
C LYS A 87 15.32 -19.13 -9.08
N GLU A 88 15.39 -19.68 -7.89
CA GLU A 88 14.82 -20.98 -7.59
C GLU A 88 13.28 -20.93 -7.65
N CYS A 89 12.66 -19.85 -7.16
CA CYS A 89 11.22 -19.65 -7.29
C CYS A 89 10.80 -19.56 -8.77
N GLN A 90 11.57 -18.87 -9.62
CA GLN A 90 11.29 -18.78 -11.04
C GLN A 90 11.38 -20.15 -11.74
N GLN A 91 12.42 -20.92 -11.43
CA GLN A 91 12.61 -22.26 -12.03
C GLN A 91 11.56 -23.29 -11.59
N ARG A 92 11.18 -23.25 -10.33
CA ARG A 92 10.20 -24.18 -9.74
C ARG A 92 8.74 -23.75 -9.92
N GLY A 93 8.47 -22.56 -10.45
CA GLY A 93 7.11 -22.03 -10.56
C GLY A 93 6.51 -21.64 -9.20
N LEU A 94 7.33 -21.23 -8.23
CA LEU A 94 6.90 -20.85 -6.88
C LEU A 94 6.82 -19.34 -6.73
N THR A 95 6.17 -18.90 -5.65
CA THR A 95 6.12 -17.49 -5.26
C THR A 95 7.26 -17.16 -4.32
N PHE A 96 7.99 -16.08 -4.62
CA PHE A 96 9.01 -15.55 -3.70
C PHE A 96 8.32 -14.83 -2.55
N ALA A 97 8.22 -15.50 -1.41
CA ALA A 97 7.47 -15.02 -0.25
C ALA A 97 8.20 -15.34 1.05
N ALA A 98 7.87 -14.61 2.10
CA ALA A 98 8.33 -14.87 3.45
C ALA A 98 7.17 -15.24 4.36
N PRO A 99 7.37 -16.17 5.32
CA PRO A 99 6.36 -16.49 6.31
C PRO A 99 6.14 -15.31 7.25
N LEU A 100 4.88 -14.92 7.40
CA LEU A 100 4.44 -13.87 8.31
C LEU A 100 3.94 -14.50 9.59
N ARG A 101 4.51 -14.09 10.73
CA ARG A 101 4.08 -14.48 12.07
C ARG A 101 3.66 -13.26 12.85
N ALA A 102 2.53 -13.34 13.52
CA ALA A 102 2.06 -12.30 14.43
C ALA A 102 2.17 -12.79 15.87
N LYS A 103 2.75 -11.97 16.72
CA LYS A 103 2.74 -12.18 18.17
C LYS A 103 1.48 -11.56 18.73
N VAL A 104 0.64 -12.37 19.33
CA VAL A 104 -0.63 -11.97 19.92
C VAL A 104 -0.65 -12.27 21.41
N ARG A 105 -1.39 -11.45 22.14
CA ARG A 105 -1.59 -11.57 23.58
C ARG A 105 -3.07 -11.82 23.85
N LEU A 106 -3.38 -12.94 24.50
CA LEU A 106 -4.70 -13.26 24.99
C LEU A 106 -4.78 -12.92 26.48
N THR A 107 -5.66 -12.00 26.83
CA THR A 107 -5.96 -11.62 28.22
C THR A 107 -7.32 -12.19 28.60
N ILE A 108 -7.38 -13.02 29.62
CA ILE A 108 -8.62 -13.58 30.17
C ILE A 108 -8.94 -12.85 31.46
N MET A 109 -10.15 -12.30 31.55
CA MET A 109 -10.65 -11.57 32.69
C MET A 109 -11.62 -12.41 33.50
N ASP A 110 -11.55 -12.33 34.84
CA ASP A 110 -12.51 -12.91 35.74
C ASP A 110 -13.65 -11.91 36.02
N LYS A 111 -14.89 -12.34 35.81
CA LYS A 111 -16.09 -11.54 36.05
C LYS A 111 -16.74 -11.80 37.41
N GLU A 112 -16.35 -12.86 38.10
CA GLU A 112 -16.92 -13.20 39.41
C GLU A 112 -16.40 -12.29 40.53
N ALA A 113 -15.27 -11.60 40.30
CA ALA A 113 -14.78 -10.58 41.21
C ALA A 113 -15.56 -9.25 41.04
N SER A 114 -15.81 -8.56 42.13
CA SER A 114 -16.49 -7.24 42.13
C SER A 114 -15.79 -6.14 41.32
N LYS A 115 -14.53 -6.40 40.88
CA LYS A 115 -13.77 -5.63 39.88
C LYS A 115 -13.18 -6.60 38.85
N PRO A 116 -13.20 -6.28 37.55
CA PRO A 116 -12.59 -7.14 36.54
C PRO A 116 -11.09 -7.29 36.82
N THR A 117 -10.68 -8.48 37.24
CA THR A 117 -9.31 -8.85 37.47
C THR A 117 -8.79 -9.72 36.33
N ILE A 118 -7.51 -9.55 36.00
CA ILE A 118 -6.87 -10.38 34.98
C ILE A 118 -6.61 -11.75 35.60
N LYS A 119 -7.22 -12.80 35.04
CA LYS A 119 -7.02 -14.18 35.49
C LYS A 119 -5.76 -14.79 34.86
N GLU A 120 -5.57 -14.58 33.59
CA GLU A 120 -4.47 -15.18 32.85
C GLU A 120 -4.09 -14.30 31.64
N VAL A 121 -2.79 -14.26 31.34
CA VAL A 121 -2.26 -13.62 30.13
C VAL A 121 -1.38 -14.65 29.42
N LYS A 122 -1.70 -14.92 28.14
CA LYS A 122 -0.91 -15.81 27.29
C LYS A 122 -0.42 -15.04 26.07
N GLU A 123 0.85 -15.18 25.74
CA GLU A 123 1.44 -14.67 24.51
C GLU A 123 1.89 -15.82 23.63
N GLN A 124 1.59 -15.73 22.35
CA GLN A 124 1.97 -16.74 21.38
C GLN A 124 2.25 -16.11 20.02
N GLU A 125 3.21 -16.68 19.30
CA GLU A 125 3.40 -16.39 17.89
C GLU A 125 2.48 -17.29 17.05
N VAL A 126 1.70 -16.68 16.20
CA VAL A 126 0.76 -17.33 15.29
C VAL A 126 1.23 -17.14 13.86
N TYR A 127 1.29 -18.22 13.11
CA TYR A 127 1.54 -18.17 11.67
C TYR A 127 0.30 -17.64 10.94
N MET A 128 0.48 -16.54 10.22
CA MET A 128 -0.61 -15.85 9.51
C MET A 128 -0.67 -16.19 8.03
N GLY A 129 0.37 -16.82 7.49
CA GLY A 129 0.50 -17.12 6.08
C GLY A 129 1.83 -16.63 5.52
N GLU A 130 1.90 -16.51 4.22
CA GLU A 130 3.06 -16.01 3.50
C GLU A 130 2.75 -14.66 2.85
N ILE A 131 3.73 -13.76 2.85
CA ILE A 131 3.63 -12.48 2.17
C ILE A 131 4.67 -12.44 1.05
N PRO A 132 4.28 -12.12 -0.20
CA PRO A 132 5.22 -11.98 -1.29
C PRO A 132 6.26 -10.90 -0.99
N LEU A 133 7.51 -11.15 -1.33
CA LEU A 133 8.60 -10.20 -1.18
C LEU A 133 8.92 -9.53 -2.53
N MET A 134 9.26 -8.25 -2.46
CA MET A 134 9.73 -7.50 -3.61
C MET A 134 11.22 -7.78 -3.85
N THR A 135 11.59 -7.97 -5.11
CA THR A 135 12.99 -8.10 -5.52
C THR A 135 13.69 -6.74 -5.53
N GLY A 136 15.02 -6.73 -5.58
CA GLY A 136 15.80 -5.47 -5.69
C GLY A 136 15.51 -4.64 -6.95
N THR A 137 14.84 -5.23 -7.95
CA THR A 137 14.39 -4.55 -9.18
C THR A 137 12.96 -4.03 -9.11
N GLY A 138 12.30 -4.12 -7.95
CA GLY A 138 10.95 -3.61 -7.76
C GLY A 138 9.84 -4.50 -8.33
N SER A 139 10.14 -5.76 -8.59
CA SER A 139 9.20 -6.76 -9.10
C SER A 139 8.84 -7.80 -8.03
N PHE A 140 7.78 -8.56 -8.29
CA PHE A 140 7.38 -9.72 -7.51
C PHE A 140 7.49 -10.97 -8.36
N VAL A 141 7.89 -12.08 -7.77
CA VAL A 141 7.83 -13.39 -8.43
C VAL A 141 6.64 -14.16 -7.88
N ILE A 142 5.61 -14.32 -8.70
CA ILE A 142 4.36 -15.01 -8.36
C ILE A 142 4.19 -16.22 -9.27
N ASN A 143 4.16 -17.41 -8.69
CA ASN A 143 4.08 -18.68 -9.44
C ASN A 143 5.16 -18.78 -10.54
N GLY A 144 6.37 -18.36 -10.22
CA GLY A 144 7.51 -18.35 -11.15
C GLY A 144 7.52 -17.23 -12.18
N THR A 145 6.47 -16.43 -12.27
CA THR A 145 6.36 -15.31 -13.21
C THR A 145 6.68 -13.99 -12.52
N GLU A 146 7.55 -13.21 -13.13
CA GLU A 146 7.89 -11.88 -12.65
C GLU A 146 6.77 -10.89 -12.99
N ARG A 147 6.30 -10.16 -11.98
CA ARG A 147 5.20 -9.20 -12.08
C ARG A 147 5.56 -7.88 -11.41
N VAL A 148 5.01 -6.80 -11.93
CA VAL A 148 5.22 -5.45 -11.41
C VAL A 148 3.86 -4.83 -11.11
N ILE A 149 3.76 -4.12 -9.99
CA ILE A 149 2.58 -3.32 -9.66
C ILE A 149 2.69 -2.00 -10.42
N VAL A 150 1.72 -1.72 -11.29
CA VAL A 150 1.68 -0.49 -12.07
C VAL A 150 0.79 0.53 -11.36
N SER A 151 1.31 1.74 -11.16
CA SER A 151 0.52 2.84 -10.61
C SER A 151 -0.61 3.22 -11.55
N GLN A 152 -1.83 3.29 -11.04
CA GLN A 152 -3.02 3.65 -11.79
C GLN A 152 -3.47 5.06 -11.40
N LEU A 153 -3.62 5.92 -12.40
CA LEU A 153 -4.18 7.25 -12.21
C LEU A 153 -5.69 7.16 -12.13
N HIS A 154 -6.27 7.73 -11.10
CA HIS A 154 -7.73 7.82 -10.94
C HIS A 154 -8.14 9.20 -10.46
N ARG A 155 -9.43 9.52 -10.58
CA ARG A 155 -9.98 10.77 -10.05
C ARG A 155 -9.91 10.75 -8.52
N SER A 156 -9.53 11.88 -7.93
CA SER A 156 -9.51 12.02 -6.47
C SER A 156 -10.90 11.84 -5.88
N PRO A 157 -11.04 11.18 -4.74
CA PRO A 157 -12.29 11.15 -3.98
C PRO A 157 -12.72 12.56 -3.59
N GLY A 158 -14.02 12.81 -3.59
CA GLY A 158 -14.58 14.10 -3.22
C GLY A 158 -15.87 14.43 -3.95
N VAL A 159 -16.33 15.65 -3.78
CA VAL A 159 -17.51 16.18 -4.48
C VAL A 159 -17.07 17.20 -5.51
N PHE A 160 -17.47 16.97 -6.75
CA PHE A 160 -17.18 17.85 -7.88
C PHE A 160 -18.47 18.49 -8.35
N PHE A 161 -18.48 19.82 -8.42
CA PHE A 161 -19.62 20.59 -8.92
C PHE A 161 -19.33 21.01 -10.35
N GLU A 162 -20.24 20.72 -11.25
CA GLU A 162 -20.13 20.99 -12.68
C GLU A 162 -21.42 21.71 -13.15
N HIS A 163 -21.35 22.37 -14.31
CA HIS A 163 -22.51 22.90 -14.98
C HIS A 163 -22.42 22.66 -16.50
N ASP A 164 -23.55 22.58 -17.18
CA ASP A 164 -23.68 22.25 -18.58
C ASP A 164 -23.37 23.40 -19.55
N ARG A 165 -23.04 24.59 -19.04
CA ARG A 165 -22.86 25.83 -19.80
C ARG A 165 -24.08 26.23 -20.62
N GLY A 166 -25.30 25.83 -20.21
CA GLY A 166 -26.54 26.12 -20.88
C GLY A 166 -26.78 25.32 -22.18
N LYS A 167 -26.07 24.23 -22.40
CA LYS A 167 -26.21 23.40 -23.62
C LYS A 167 -27.40 22.45 -23.60
N THR A 168 -27.81 22.03 -22.41
CA THR A 168 -28.84 20.99 -22.24
C THR A 168 -30.27 21.53 -22.25
N HIS A 169 -30.44 22.80 -21.86
CA HIS A 169 -31.77 23.40 -21.79
C HIS A 169 -31.99 24.42 -22.91
N SER A 170 -33.17 24.35 -23.59
CA SER A 170 -33.49 25.20 -24.72
C SER A 170 -33.50 26.72 -24.41
N SER A 171 -33.75 27.09 -23.16
CA SER A 171 -33.72 28.49 -22.69
C SER A 171 -32.30 29.01 -22.34
N GLY A 172 -31.24 28.20 -22.52
CA GLY A 172 -29.87 28.57 -22.15
C GLY A 172 -29.61 28.64 -20.63
N LYS A 173 -30.54 28.12 -19.81
CA LYS A 173 -30.41 28.10 -18.36
C LYS A 173 -29.30 27.13 -17.95
N LEU A 174 -28.42 27.57 -17.02
CA LEU A 174 -27.36 26.73 -16.45
C LEU A 174 -27.98 25.65 -15.56
N LEU A 175 -27.70 24.40 -15.90
CA LEU A 175 -28.02 23.27 -15.05
C LEU A 175 -26.79 22.85 -14.29
N PHE A 176 -26.89 22.82 -12.98
CA PHE A 176 -25.80 22.43 -12.09
C PHE A 176 -25.94 20.95 -11.72
N SER A 177 -24.82 20.28 -11.68
CA SER A 177 -24.74 18.88 -11.24
C SER A 177 -23.64 18.71 -10.20
N ALA A 178 -23.81 17.75 -9.31
CA ALA A 178 -22.81 17.34 -8.35
C ALA A 178 -22.46 15.87 -8.59
N ARG A 179 -21.15 15.59 -8.66
CA ARG A 179 -20.63 14.21 -8.76
C ARG A 179 -19.89 13.86 -7.49
N ILE A 180 -20.35 12.84 -6.79
CA ILE A 180 -19.74 12.32 -5.59
C ILE A 180 -18.89 11.12 -5.96
N ILE A 181 -17.58 11.18 -5.69
CA ILE A 181 -16.65 10.09 -5.90
C ILE A 181 -16.23 9.59 -4.54
N PRO A 182 -16.64 8.38 -4.13
CA PRO A 182 -16.26 7.81 -2.85
C PRO A 182 -14.79 7.38 -2.84
N TYR A 183 -14.19 7.33 -1.67
CA TYR A 183 -12.82 6.84 -1.48
C TYR A 183 -12.68 5.34 -1.82
N ARG A 184 -13.75 4.57 -1.61
CA ARG A 184 -13.80 3.14 -1.92
C ARG A 184 -15.05 2.88 -2.77
N GLU A 185 -14.88 2.27 -3.94
CA GLU A 185 -16.00 1.75 -4.71
C GLU A 185 -16.68 0.65 -3.90
N ILE A 186 -17.82 0.97 -3.33
CA ILE A 186 -18.77 -0.02 -2.84
C ILE A 186 -19.49 -0.48 -4.10
N GLY A 187 -19.20 -1.68 -4.56
CA GLY A 187 -19.64 -2.33 -5.78
C GLY A 187 -20.79 -1.66 -6.53
N ARG A 188 -20.74 -1.67 -7.86
CA ARG A 188 -21.79 -1.13 -8.72
C ARG A 188 -23.13 -1.74 -8.33
N ALA A 189 -23.94 -1.02 -7.57
CA ALA A 189 -25.35 -1.30 -7.52
C ALA A 189 -25.93 -0.89 -8.90
N HIS A 190 -26.26 -1.85 -9.74
CA HIS A 190 -27.16 -1.60 -10.84
C HIS A 190 -28.54 -1.30 -10.22
N VAL A 191 -28.97 -0.06 -10.31
CA VAL A 191 -30.35 0.32 -10.14
C VAL A 191 -31.03 0.19 -11.50
#